data_dfe7c61eb00895e64f25cfe732ef6c31
#
_entry.id   dfe7c61eb00895e64f25cfe732ef6c31
#
_cell.length_a   1.000
_cell.length_b   1.000
_cell.length_c   1.000
_cell.angle_alpha   90.00
_cell.angle_beta   90.00
_cell.angle_gamma   90.00
#
_symmetry.space_group_name_H-M   'P 1'
#
loop_
_entity.id
_entity.type
_entity.pdbx_description
1 polymer ?
#
loop_
_entity_poly.entity_id
_entity_poly.type
_entity_poly.pdbx_seq_one_letter_code
_entity_poly.pdbx_strand_id
1 'polypeptide(L)'
;MKIYLAGPIFTYGDLLRNTEWAQKIRDAIPEVDLYSPVENTDINGVEGKKKFAGSQEIANGDNIRLNKTDILVACIDGDVLPSGTCAEIGKFHEKIERGDHKYIVGICTDNRQMFLTHSEAKDKGGAASLGEQQYSYQNLYVTGLIK
;
A
#
# COMPACT_ATOMS: atom_id res chain seq x y z
N MET A 1 8.21 0.27 -15.93
CA MET A 1 7.24 0.66 -14.87
C MET A 1 7.77 0.21 -13.54
N LYS A 2 7.74 1.09 -12.53
CA LYS A 2 8.27 0.82 -11.19
C LYS A 2 7.12 0.77 -10.20
N ILE A 3 7.01 -0.33 -9.47
CA ILE A 3 5.97 -0.56 -8.45
C ILE A 3 6.61 -0.73 -7.08
N TYR A 4 6.03 -0.09 -6.08
CA TYR A 4 6.33 -0.30 -4.67
C TYR A 4 5.14 -1.01 -4.02
N LEU A 5 5.37 -2.17 -3.41
CA LEU A 5 4.36 -2.93 -2.70
C LEU A 5 4.43 -2.60 -1.20
N ALA A 6 3.58 -1.70 -0.75
CA ALA A 6 3.47 -1.27 0.65
C ALA A 6 2.51 -2.18 1.43
N GLY A 7 2.89 -2.55 2.64
CA GLY A 7 2.04 -3.34 3.52
C GLY A 7 2.72 -3.75 4.80
N PRO A 8 1.98 -4.34 5.76
CA PRO A 8 2.56 -4.88 6.98
C PRO A 8 3.47 -6.08 6.66
N ILE A 9 4.58 -6.20 7.39
CA ILE A 9 5.63 -7.21 7.11
C ILE A 9 6.02 -8.03 8.35
N PHE A 10 5.31 -7.88 9.46
CA PHE A 10 5.80 -8.40 10.74
C PHE A 10 5.21 -9.75 11.13
N THR A 11 4.05 -10.12 10.60
CA THR A 11 3.44 -11.43 10.87
C THR A 11 3.73 -12.42 9.75
N TYR A 12 3.62 -13.72 10.08
CA TYR A 12 3.76 -14.77 9.07
C TYR A 12 2.73 -14.62 7.93
N GLY A 13 1.50 -14.25 8.26
CA GLY A 13 0.46 -13.98 7.25
C GLY A 13 0.81 -12.80 6.35
N ASP A 14 1.40 -11.74 6.90
CA ASP A 14 1.85 -10.59 6.12
C ASP A 14 2.96 -10.98 5.13
N LEU A 15 3.93 -11.77 5.59
CA LEU A 15 5.02 -12.25 4.75
C LEU A 15 4.51 -13.08 3.58
N LEU A 16 3.62 -14.05 3.85
CA LEU A 16 3.03 -14.90 2.82
C LEU A 16 2.24 -14.07 1.79
N ARG A 17 1.35 -13.18 2.27
CA ARG A 17 0.54 -12.33 1.42
C ARG A 17 1.40 -11.45 0.51
N ASN A 18 2.39 -10.75 1.07
CA ASN A 18 3.24 -9.87 0.30
C ASN A 18 4.08 -10.62 -0.72
N THR A 19 4.59 -11.80 -0.37
CA THR A 19 5.32 -12.68 -1.30
C THR A 19 4.42 -13.13 -2.45
N GLU A 20 3.21 -13.58 -2.14
CA GLU A 20 2.23 -14.02 -3.15
C GLU A 20 1.82 -12.86 -4.08
N TRP A 21 1.55 -11.68 -3.52
CA TRP A 21 1.20 -10.51 -4.33
C TRP A 21 2.35 -10.05 -5.21
N ALA A 22 3.56 -10.02 -4.67
CA ALA A 22 4.75 -9.70 -5.45
C ALA A 22 4.93 -10.64 -6.64
N GLN A 23 4.72 -11.94 -6.42
CA GLN A 23 4.80 -12.94 -7.50
C GLN A 23 3.69 -12.72 -8.54
N LYS A 24 2.43 -12.55 -8.10
CA LYS A 24 1.31 -12.29 -9.02
C LYS A 24 1.50 -11.04 -9.87
N ILE A 25 2.06 -9.98 -9.29
CA ILE A 25 2.37 -8.75 -10.04
C ILE A 25 3.44 -9.01 -11.10
N ARG A 26 4.50 -9.74 -10.77
CA ARG A 26 5.56 -10.10 -11.72
C ARG A 26 5.05 -11.02 -12.83
N ASP A 27 4.19 -11.97 -12.50
CA ASP A 27 3.60 -12.88 -13.49
C ASP A 27 2.70 -12.13 -14.47
N ALA A 28 1.95 -11.13 -13.98
CA ALA A 28 1.07 -10.31 -14.81
C ALA A 28 1.84 -9.26 -15.63
N ILE A 29 2.98 -8.79 -15.13
CA ILE A 29 3.78 -7.73 -15.75
C ILE A 29 5.25 -8.14 -15.70
N PRO A 30 5.71 -8.98 -16.63
CA PRO A 30 7.07 -9.55 -16.59
C PRO A 30 8.22 -8.54 -16.57
N GLU A 31 8.01 -7.34 -17.13
CA GLU A 31 9.01 -6.26 -17.19
C GLU A 31 8.92 -5.26 -16.01
N VAL A 32 8.18 -5.59 -14.95
CA VAL A 32 8.02 -4.70 -13.81
C VAL A 32 9.29 -4.63 -12.95
N ASP A 33 9.72 -3.44 -12.60
CA ASP A 33 10.67 -3.19 -11.51
C ASP A 33 9.87 -3.09 -10.21
N LEU A 34 9.64 -4.24 -9.56
CA LEU A 34 8.86 -4.33 -8.33
C LEU A 34 9.78 -4.34 -7.11
N TYR A 35 9.56 -3.39 -6.22
CA TYR A 35 10.14 -3.39 -4.88
C TYR A 35 9.10 -3.84 -3.84
N SER A 36 9.46 -4.84 -3.06
CA SER A 36 8.72 -5.27 -1.88
C SER A 36 9.65 -5.20 -0.66
N PRO A 37 9.29 -4.46 0.40
CA PRO A 37 10.12 -4.38 1.61
C PRO A 37 10.44 -5.73 2.23
N VAL A 38 9.55 -6.71 2.10
CA VAL A 38 9.75 -8.10 2.56
C VAL A 38 11.01 -8.74 1.94
N GLU A 39 11.30 -8.42 0.69
CA GLU A 39 12.42 -8.98 -0.06
C GLU A 39 13.73 -8.22 0.15
N ASN A 40 13.69 -7.11 0.90
CA ASN A 40 14.87 -6.30 1.13
C ASN A 40 15.77 -6.92 2.22
N THR A 41 16.68 -7.78 1.79
CA THR A 41 17.64 -8.46 2.68
C THR A 41 18.64 -7.50 3.33
N ASP A 42 18.85 -6.32 2.76
CA ASP A 42 19.77 -5.32 3.29
C ASP A 42 19.25 -4.65 4.57
N ILE A 43 17.93 -4.55 4.69
CA ILE A 43 17.24 -3.94 5.83
C ILE A 43 16.75 -4.99 6.81
N ASN A 44 16.32 -6.17 6.34
CA ASN A 44 15.65 -7.18 7.15
C ASN A 44 16.60 -8.14 7.88
N GLY A 45 17.91 -7.89 7.89
CA GLY A 45 18.86 -8.61 8.74
C GLY A 45 19.02 -10.11 8.45
N VAL A 46 18.95 -10.53 7.19
CA VAL A 46 19.20 -11.92 6.81
C VAL A 46 20.68 -12.28 6.99
N GLU A 47 20.91 -13.52 7.40
CA GLU A 47 22.17 -14.16 7.76
C GLU A 47 23.44 -13.52 7.16
N GLY A 48 24.34 -13.10 8.06
CA GLY A 48 25.68 -12.61 7.70
C GLY A 48 25.86 -11.10 7.84
N LYS A 49 24.82 -10.30 7.90
CA LYS A 49 24.94 -8.86 8.19
C LYS A 49 24.79 -8.61 9.70
N LYS A 50 25.84 -8.08 10.30
CA LYS A 50 26.01 -7.94 11.75
C LYS A 50 25.12 -6.92 12.44
N LYS A 51 24.18 -6.26 11.74
CA LYS A 51 23.44 -5.15 12.33
C LYS A 51 22.07 -4.97 11.66
N PHE A 52 21.01 -4.91 12.46
CA PHE A 52 19.73 -4.41 12.00
C PHE A 52 19.88 -2.95 11.58
N ALA A 53 19.26 -2.57 10.47
CA ALA A 53 19.21 -1.18 10.03
C ALA A 53 18.54 -0.32 11.10
N GLY A 54 19.08 0.86 11.34
CA GLY A 54 18.44 1.85 12.20
C GLY A 54 17.21 2.44 11.54
N SER A 55 16.31 3.04 12.34
CA SER A 55 15.06 3.64 11.84
C SER A 55 15.30 4.66 10.71
N GLN A 56 16.37 5.42 10.79
CA GLN A 56 16.71 6.39 9.77
C GLN A 56 17.21 5.76 8.47
N GLU A 57 17.94 4.64 8.55
CA GLU A 57 18.42 3.89 7.39
C GLU A 57 17.24 3.25 6.66
N ILE A 58 16.27 2.67 7.41
CA ILE A 58 15.03 2.12 6.87
C ILE A 58 14.24 3.22 6.15
N ALA A 59 13.96 4.33 6.84
CA ALA A 59 13.20 5.43 6.28
C ALA A 59 13.87 6.03 5.02
N ASN A 60 15.19 6.15 5.01
CA ASN A 60 15.94 6.63 3.85
C ASN A 60 15.86 5.64 2.68
N GLY A 61 16.02 4.35 2.94
CA GLY A 61 15.92 3.30 1.92
C GLY A 61 14.55 3.29 1.26
N ASP A 62 13.48 3.28 2.05
CA ASP A 62 12.11 3.31 1.55
C ASP A 62 11.81 4.60 0.78
N ASN A 63 12.26 5.73 1.29
CA ASN A 63 12.10 7.02 0.63
C ASN A 63 12.79 7.08 -0.75
N ILE A 64 13.99 6.51 -0.88
CA ILE A 64 14.69 6.43 -2.16
C ILE A 64 13.88 5.60 -3.16
N ARG A 65 13.26 4.50 -2.72
CA ARG A 65 12.42 3.64 -3.55
C ARG A 65 11.12 4.34 -3.93
N LEU A 66 10.39 4.89 -2.96
CA LEU A 66 9.15 5.64 -3.18
C LEU A 66 9.34 6.81 -4.15
N ASN A 67 10.48 7.50 -4.09
CA ASN A 67 10.77 8.60 -5.00
C ASN A 67 10.85 8.18 -6.47
N LYS A 68 11.30 6.95 -6.72
CA LYS A 68 11.49 6.40 -8.07
C LYS A 68 10.28 5.61 -8.58
N THR A 69 9.30 5.37 -7.74
CA THR A 69 8.12 4.55 -8.00
C THR A 69 7.12 5.29 -8.87
N ASP A 70 6.51 4.59 -9.81
CA ASP A 70 5.41 5.09 -10.65
C ASP A 70 4.06 4.76 -10.03
N ILE A 71 3.92 3.55 -9.45
CA ILE A 71 2.68 3.06 -8.83
C ILE A 71 2.97 2.53 -7.43
N LEU A 72 2.28 3.06 -6.44
CA LEU A 72 2.24 2.53 -5.08
C LEU A 72 1.07 1.56 -4.97
N VAL A 73 1.36 0.28 -4.74
CA VAL A 73 0.34 -0.72 -4.40
C VAL A 73 0.35 -0.90 -2.89
N ALA A 74 -0.73 -0.52 -2.22
CA ALA A 74 -0.81 -0.51 -0.77
C ALA A 74 -1.82 -1.53 -0.24
N CYS A 75 -1.38 -2.38 0.68
CA CYS A 75 -2.28 -3.22 1.45
C CYS A 75 -3.03 -2.38 2.46
N ILE A 76 -4.35 -2.33 2.33
CA ILE A 76 -5.24 -1.60 3.25
C ILE A 76 -6.18 -2.55 4.01
N ASP A 77 -5.72 -3.76 4.28
CA ASP A 77 -6.43 -4.73 5.10
C ASP A 77 -6.30 -4.45 6.61
N GLY A 78 -7.28 -4.93 7.35
CA GLY A 78 -7.30 -4.90 8.80
C GLY A 78 -8.06 -3.72 9.40
N ASP A 79 -8.43 -3.84 10.68
CA ASP A 79 -9.20 -2.84 11.40
C ASP A 79 -8.38 -1.56 11.68
N VAL A 80 -7.06 -1.72 11.75
CA VAL A 80 -6.10 -0.61 11.91
C VAL A 80 -5.05 -0.73 10.82
N LEU A 81 -4.99 0.29 9.97
CA LEU A 81 -3.98 0.34 8.92
C LEU A 81 -2.57 0.45 9.51
N PRO A 82 -1.59 -0.26 8.97
CA PRO A 82 -0.21 -0.15 9.42
C PRO A 82 0.31 1.27 9.27
N SER A 83 0.88 1.83 10.33
CA SER A 83 1.34 3.22 10.37
C SER A 83 2.40 3.53 9.30
N GLY A 84 3.29 2.57 9.01
CA GLY A 84 4.27 2.68 7.94
C GLY A 84 3.61 2.83 6.57
N THR A 85 2.66 1.96 6.25
CA THR A 85 1.89 2.02 5.00
C THR A 85 1.12 3.33 4.86
N CYS A 86 0.52 3.83 5.95
CA CYS A 86 -0.15 5.14 5.94
C CYS A 86 0.82 6.28 5.63
N ALA A 87 2.02 6.25 6.22
CA ALA A 87 3.05 7.25 5.96
C ALA A 87 3.54 7.21 4.50
N GLU A 88 3.69 6.02 3.94
CA GLU A 88 4.06 5.80 2.53
C GLU A 88 2.98 6.33 1.58
N ILE A 89 1.70 6.03 1.84
CA ILE A 89 0.56 6.56 1.09
C ILE A 89 0.56 8.09 1.12
N GLY A 90 0.64 8.70 2.30
CA GLY A 90 0.63 10.16 2.44
C GLY A 90 1.79 10.83 1.71
N LYS A 91 3.00 10.28 1.84
CA LYS A 91 4.17 10.79 1.14
C LYS A 91 4.07 10.64 -0.37
N PHE A 92 3.49 9.56 -0.84
CA PHE A 92 3.32 9.33 -2.27
C PHE A 92 2.23 10.20 -2.87
N HIS A 93 1.13 10.39 -2.14
CA HIS A 93 0.03 11.26 -2.54
C HIS A 93 0.47 12.72 -2.72
N GLU A 94 1.32 13.21 -1.84
CA GLU A 94 1.87 14.57 -1.93
C GLU A 94 2.61 14.80 -3.25
N LYS A 95 3.25 13.77 -3.82
CA LYS A 95 3.88 13.87 -5.14
C LYS A 95 2.85 14.00 -6.26
N ILE A 96 1.73 13.27 -6.16
CA ILE A 96 0.62 13.39 -7.10
C ILE A 96 0.05 14.81 -7.08
N GLU A 97 -0.11 15.39 -5.89
CA GLU A 97 -0.60 16.78 -5.74
C GLU A 97 0.37 17.81 -6.30
N ARG A 98 1.66 17.52 -6.31
CA ARG A 98 2.68 18.36 -6.97
C ARG A 98 2.71 18.22 -8.49
N GLY A 99 1.90 17.34 -9.07
CA GLY A 99 1.78 17.13 -10.50
C GLY A 99 2.58 15.98 -11.07
N ASP A 100 3.14 15.11 -10.24
CA ASP A 100 3.78 13.88 -10.72
C ASP A 100 2.72 12.92 -11.27
N HIS A 101 2.97 12.33 -12.43
CA HIS A 101 2.12 11.27 -13.02
C HIS A 101 2.35 9.94 -12.30
N LYS A 102 1.71 9.77 -11.16
CA LYS A 102 1.82 8.61 -10.28
C LYS A 102 0.44 8.14 -9.85
N TYR A 103 0.33 6.88 -9.42
CA TYR A 103 -0.93 6.27 -9.02
C TYR A 103 -0.78 5.50 -7.72
N ILE A 104 -1.84 5.51 -6.90
CA ILE A 104 -1.96 4.69 -5.70
C ILE A 104 -3.08 3.69 -5.92
N VAL A 105 -2.78 2.41 -5.71
CA VAL A 105 -3.75 1.32 -5.76
C VAL A 105 -3.86 0.72 -4.37
N GLY A 106 -5.02 0.85 -3.73
CA GLY A 106 -5.32 0.17 -2.47
C GLY A 106 -5.86 -1.23 -2.73
N ILE A 107 -5.29 -2.23 -2.06
CA ILE A 107 -5.82 -3.60 -2.07
C ILE A 107 -6.43 -3.89 -0.70
N CYS A 108 -7.73 -4.16 -0.67
CA CYS A 108 -8.47 -4.62 0.49
C CYS A 108 -9.01 -6.02 0.20
N THR A 109 -8.64 -6.99 1.03
CA THR A 109 -9.12 -8.38 0.92
C THR A 109 -10.13 -8.75 2.01
N ASP A 110 -10.44 -7.83 2.92
CA ASP A 110 -11.42 -8.05 3.98
C ASP A 110 -12.84 -8.05 3.41
N ASN A 111 -13.41 -9.23 3.26
CA ASN A 111 -14.76 -9.42 2.73
C ASN A 111 -15.89 -8.98 3.69
N ARG A 112 -15.57 -8.64 4.95
CA ARG A 112 -16.54 -8.04 5.88
C ARG A 112 -16.85 -6.60 5.49
N GLN A 113 -15.98 -5.97 4.71
CA GLN A 113 -16.17 -4.62 4.20
C GLN A 113 -17.06 -4.68 2.97
N MET A 114 -18.36 -4.57 3.18
CA MET A 114 -19.30 -4.43 2.08
C MET A 114 -19.23 -3.00 1.54
N PHE A 115 -18.43 -2.81 0.52
CA PHE A 115 -18.51 -1.59 -0.28
C PHE A 115 -19.82 -1.58 -1.02
N LEU A 116 -20.67 -0.62 -0.74
CA LEU A 116 -21.81 -0.36 -1.62
C LEU A 116 -21.26 0.14 -2.95
N THR A 117 -21.70 -0.49 -4.03
CA THR A 117 -21.44 0.05 -5.36
C THR A 117 -22.07 1.44 -5.47
N HIS A 118 -21.55 2.26 -6.38
CA HIS A 118 -22.06 3.61 -6.61
C HIS A 118 -23.57 3.64 -6.90
N SER A 119 -24.10 2.61 -7.56
CA SER A 119 -25.53 2.42 -7.81
C SER A 119 -26.32 2.14 -6.54
N GLU A 120 -25.82 1.24 -5.69
CA GLU A 120 -26.47 0.89 -4.42
C GLU A 120 -26.48 2.06 -3.41
N ALA A 121 -25.43 2.88 -3.40
CA ALA A 121 -25.39 4.09 -2.58
C ALA A 121 -26.41 5.14 -3.08
N LYS A 122 -26.63 5.24 -4.39
CA LYS A 122 -27.60 6.15 -5.00
C LYS A 122 -29.05 5.76 -4.68
N ASP A 123 -29.34 4.47 -4.65
CA ASP A 123 -30.68 3.95 -4.34
C ASP A 123 -31.05 4.09 -2.85
N LYS A 124 -30.08 4.28 -1.98
CA LYS A 124 -30.27 4.47 -0.53
C LYS A 124 -30.34 5.93 -0.09
N GLY A 125 -30.79 6.83 -0.96
CA GLY A 125 -31.18 8.18 -0.55
C GLY A 125 -30.15 9.29 -0.75
N GLY A 126 -29.36 9.19 -1.78
CA GLY A 126 -28.50 10.30 -2.20
C GLY A 126 -27.18 10.41 -1.47
N ALA A 127 -26.83 9.43 -0.66
CA ALA A 127 -25.56 9.37 0.04
C ALA A 127 -24.42 8.76 -0.81
N ALA A 128 -24.53 8.84 -2.13
CA ALA A 128 -23.54 8.23 -3.04
C ALA A 128 -22.12 8.72 -2.78
N SER A 129 -21.96 9.99 -2.39
CA SER A 129 -20.67 10.55 -2.02
C SER A 129 -20.29 10.28 -0.56
N LEU A 130 -21.27 9.99 0.29
CA LEU A 130 -21.06 9.67 1.71
C LEU A 130 -20.93 8.16 1.92
N GLY A 131 -21.60 7.35 1.08
CA GLY A 131 -21.65 5.90 1.21
C GLY A 131 -20.28 5.25 1.08
N GLU A 132 -19.51 5.63 0.09
CA GLU A 132 -18.17 5.11 -0.13
C GLU A 132 -17.25 5.32 1.08
N GLN A 133 -17.39 6.45 1.74
CA GLN A 133 -16.52 6.84 2.85
C GLN A 133 -17.00 6.31 4.21
N GLN A 134 -18.29 6.09 4.38
CA GLN A 134 -18.87 5.70 5.69
C GLN A 134 -18.96 4.19 5.90
N TYR A 135 -18.85 3.39 4.85
CA TYR A 135 -18.92 1.93 4.94
C TYR A 135 -17.54 1.26 4.96
N SER A 136 -16.48 2.03 4.88
CA SER A 136 -15.12 1.54 5.10
C SER A 136 -14.82 1.58 6.59
N TYR A 137 -14.40 0.46 7.17
CA TYR A 137 -13.82 0.42 8.53
C TYR A 137 -12.43 1.05 8.57
N GLN A 138 -11.92 1.43 7.40
CA GLN A 138 -10.62 2.04 7.24
C GLN A 138 -10.62 3.50 7.64
N ASN A 139 -9.45 4.02 7.96
CA ASN A 139 -9.29 5.45 8.17
C ASN A 139 -9.63 6.24 6.90
N LEU A 140 -10.70 7.05 6.97
CA LEU A 140 -11.24 7.76 5.80
C LEU A 140 -10.25 8.75 5.17
N TYR A 141 -9.38 9.34 5.97
CA TYR A 141 -8.34 10.21 5.45
C TYR A 141 -7.36 9.43 4.57
N VAL A 142 -6.91 8.26 5.03
CA VAL A 142 -5.98 7.44 4.27
C VAL A 142 -6.62 6.91 2.99
N THR A 143 -7.86 6.40 3.05
CA THR A 143 -8.57 5.92 1.86
C THR A 143 -8.85 7.04 0.86
N GLY A 144 -9.10 8.25 1.34
CA GLY A 144 -9.26 9.44 0.50
C GLY A 144 -7.99 9.88 -0.25
N LEU A 145 -6.81 9.46 0.20
CA LEU A 145 -5.54 9.71 -0.49
C LEU A 145 -5.26 8.72 -1.64
N ILE A 146 -6.00 7.62 -1.72
CA ILE A 146 -5.85 6.59 -2.76
C ILE A 146 -6.59 7.05 -4.01
N LYS A 147 -5.87 7.24 -5.10
CA LYS A 147 -6.39 7.72 -6.39
C LYS A 147 -5.82 6.92 -7.54
#